data_de3080b874606a02155cfa25b1dcd167
#
_entry.id   de3080b874606a02155cfa25b1dcd167
#
_cell.length_a   1.000
_cell.length_b   1.000
_cell.length_c   1.000
_cell.angle_alpha   90.00
_cell.angle_beta   90.00
_cell.angle_gamma   90.00
#
_symmetry.space_group_name_H-M   'P 1'
#
loop_
_entity.id
_entity.type
_entity.pdbx_description
1 polymer ?
#
loop_
_entity_poly.entity_id
_entity_poly.type
_entity_poly.pdbx_seq_one_letter_code
_entity_poly.pdbx_strand_id
1 'polypeptide(L)'
;YVLTPHKDVNYPDFISKTFQDIYFTDEENVWLDTITFNIRHIANKYKQALAYFALFQACMIKRPFSLFHRKNLYVRTAQVPRSFGNKKTWDTAFDIHFRKFVAEANNIAIDNGRINLATHTSVFEIDNPQYDLVYIDTPYISQKGTGVDYLDFYHFLEGVVNYEEWNSLLDTSSKHKKIKTNKNEWADKRKIKNSFYNLFDKYKEAILVVSYRDNGIPTTEELVQMLSGLNKTVAVYKRDYQYVLSTSSSKEVLIVAK
;
A
#
# COMPACT_ATOMS: atom_id res chain seq x y z
N TYR A 1 3.75 -26.66 -1.40
CA TYR A 1 4.02 -26.34 -2.82
C TYR A 1 4.70 -24.96 -2.97
N VAL A 2 4.10 -23.86 -2.52
CA VAL A 2 4.60 -22.49 -2.80
C VAL A 2 5.90 -22.14 -2.09
N LEU A 3 6.16 -22.69 -0.90
CA LEU A 3 7.20 -22.25 0.02
C LEU A 3 8.60 -22.81 -0.24
N THR A 4 8.70 -23.83 -1.10
CA THR A 4 9.96 -24.54 -1.34
C THR A 4 10.28 -24.61 -2.82
N PRO A 5 11.57 -24.65 -3.18
CA PRO A 5 11.97 -24.89 -4.55
C PRO A 5 11.54 -26.26 -5.04
N HIS A 6 11.16 -26.37 -6.31
CA HIS A 6 10.83 -27.60 -6.98
C HIS A 6 12.03 -28.12 -7.78
N LYS A 7 12.13 -29.45 -7.92
CA LYS A 7 13.15 -30.08 -8.76
C LYS A 7 12.98 -29.64 -10.21
N ASP A 8 14.06 -29.51 -10.91
CA ASP A 8 14.12 -29.19 -12.34
C ASP A 8 13.54 -27.83 -12.74
N VAL A 9 13.36 -26.91 -11.77
CA VAL A 9 12.94 -25.53 -12.00
C VAL A 9 14.15 -24.61 -11.86
N ASN A 10 14.42 -23.84 -12.91
CA ASN A 10 15.42 -22.76 -12.85
C ASN A 10 14.74 -21.51 -12.30
N TYR A 11 14.98 -21.19 -11.03
CA TYR A 11 14.41 -20.02 -10.37
C TYR A 11 15.13 -18.75 -10.80
N PRO A 12 14.40 -17.64 -10.98
CA PRO A 12 15.03 -16.35 -11.21
C PRO A 12 15.80 -15.89 -9.96
N ASP A 13 16.71 -14.95 -10.16
CA ASP A 13 17.60 -14.41 -9.12
C ASP A 13 17.61 -12.88 -9.08
N PHE A 14 16.55 -12.25 -9.58
CA PHE A 14 16.48 -10.81 -9.71
C PHE A 14 16.48 -10.09 -8.37
N ILE A 15 15.69 -10.55 -7.40
CA ILE A 15 15.64 -9.95 -6.06
C ILE A 15 16.99 -10.13 -5.36
N SER A 16 17.53 -11.35 -5.38
CA SER A 16 18.79 -11.68 -4.72
C SER A 16 19.98 -10.92 -5.30
N LYS A 17 20.01 -10.66 -6.61
CA LYS A 17 21.08 -9.86 -7.26
C LYS A 17 20.89 -8.35 -7.10
N THR A 18 19.65 -7.86 -7.17
CA THR A 18 19.37 -6.42 -7.24
C THR A 18 19.28 -5.77 -5.87
N PHE A 19 18.75 -6.48 -4.86
CA PHE A 19 18.43 -5.93 -3.55
C PHE A 19 19.35 -6.42 -2.41
N GLN A 20 20.58 -6.83 -2.75
CA GLN A 20 21.61 -7.17 -1.76
C GLN A 20 21.80 -6.02 -0.76
N ASP A 21 21.87 -6.35 0.52
CA ASP A 21 22.06 -5.40 1.63
C ASP A 21 21.04 -4.26 1.70
N ILE A 22 19.91 -4.33 1.00
CA ILE A 22 18.94 -3.24 0.99
C ILE A 22 17.84 -3.48 2.02
N TYR A 23 17.05 -4.54 1.89
CA TYR A 23 15.85 -4.78 2.68
C TYR A 23 15.91 -6.06 3.51
N PHE A 24 16.44 -7.13 2.93
CA PHE A 24 16.43 -8.48 3.46
C PHE A 24 17.82 -9.09 3.34
N THR A 25 18.09 -10.18 4.07
CA THR A 25 19.36 -10.92 3.97
C THR A 25 19.44 -11.63 2.62
N ASP A 26 20.63 -12.11 2.24
CA ASP A 26 20.80 -12.80 0.98
C ASP A 26 19.96 -14.08 0.91
N GLU A 27 19.87 -14.83 2.00
CA GLU A 27 19.02 -16.03 2.10
C GLU A 27 17.53 -15.67 1.98
N GLU A 28 17.12 -14.56 2.60
CA GLU A 28 15.75 -14.06 2.48
C GLU A 28 15.43 -13.62 1.05
N ASN A 29 16.38 -12.98 0.36
CA ASN A 29 16.20 -12.56 -1.03
C ASN A 29 16.08 -13.76 -1.98
N VAL A 30 16.89 -14.80 -1.82
CA VAL A 30 16.78 -16.06 -2.59
C VAL A 30 15.42 -16.74 -2.34
N TRP A 31 14.98 -16.75 -1.10
CA TRP A 31 13.65 -17.27 -0.78
C TRP A 31 12.53 -16.45 -1.43
N LEU A 32 12.66 -15.12 -1.46
CA LEU A 32 11.71 -14.22 -2.11
C LEU A 32 11.64 -14.44 -3.63
N ASP A 33 12.78 -14.66 -4.30
CA ASP A 33 12.79 -15.05 -5.72
C ASP A 33 12.00 -16.34 -5.94
N THR A 34 12.25 -17.36 -5.12
CA THR A 34 11.60 -18.67 -5.20
C THR A 34 10.09 -18.58 -4.99
N ILE A 35 9.66 -17.92 -3.90
CA ILE A 35 8.23 -17.86 -3.59
C ILE A 35 7.46 -16.99 -4.57
N THR A 36 8.05 -15.90 -5.03
CA THR A 36 7.44 -15.02 -6.03
C THR A 36 7.19 -15.79 -7.32
N PHE A 37 8.17 -16.55 -7.77
CA PHE A 37 8.02 -17.44 -8.93
C PHE A 37 6.87 -18.44 -8.72
N ASN A 38 6.85 -19.15 -7.61
CA ASN A 38 5.83 -20.14 -7.31
C ASN A 38 4.42 -19.54 -7.22
N ILE A 39 4.28 -18.36 -6.60
CA ILE A 39 2.99 -17.65 -6.51
C ILE A 39 2.47 -17.29 -7.91
N ARG A 40 3.33 -16.81 -8.80
CA ARG A 40 2.96 -16.41 -10.17
C ARG A 40 2.41 -17.58 -11.00
N HIS A 41 2.79 -18.81 -10.67
CA HIS A 41 2.33 -20.03 -11.33
C HIS A 41 1.08 -20.66 -10.66
N ILE A 42 0.45 -19.99 -9.70
CA ILE A 42 -0.84 -20.42 -9.14
C ILE A 42 -1.94 -20.09 -10.15
N ALA A 43 -2.58 -21.11 -10.71
CA ALA A 43 -3.62 -20.93 -11.73
C ALA A 43 -4.89 -20.25 -11.21
N ASN A 44 -5.26 -20.47 -9.95
CA ASN A 44 -6.44 -19.86 -9.34
C ASN A 44 -6.11 -18.45 -8.86
N LYS A 45 -6.70 -17.43 -9.49
CA LYS A 45 -6.44 -16.00 -9.21
C LYS A 45 -6.72 -15.60 -7.77
N TYR A 46 -7.74 -16.14 -7.11
CA TYR A 46 -8.03 -15.83 -5.70
C TYR A 46 -6.98 -16.42 -4.76
N LYS A 47 -6.55 -17.65 -5.01
CA LYS A 47 -5.43 -18.25 -4.24
C LYS A 47 -4.12 -17.51 -4.48
N GLN A 48 -3.88 -17.07 -5.70
CA GLN A 48 -2.72 -16.26 -6.06
C GLN A 48 -2.73 -14.93 -5.31
N ALA A 49 -3.86 -14.20 -5.34
CA ALA A 49 -4.02 -12.92 -4.63
C ALA A 49 -3.84 -13.08 -3.11
N LEU A 50 -4.40 -14.13 -2.52
CA LEU A 50 -4.23 -14.45 -1.09
C LEU A 50 -2.76 -14.77 -0.75
N ALA A 51 -2.05 -15.47 -1.63
CA ALA A 51 -0.63 -15.76 -1.46
C ALA A 51 0.22 -14.48 -1.55
N TYR A 52 -0.07 -13.57 -2.50
CA TYR A 52 0.56 -12.26 -2.55
C TYR A 52 0.26 -11.42 -1.30
N PHE A 53 -0.99 -11.39 -0.84
CA PHE A 53 -1.34 -10.71 0.40
C PHE A 53 -0.48 -11.20 1.57
N ALA A 54 -0.39 -12.52 1.76
CA ALA A 54 0.40 -13.10 2.84
C ALA A 54 1.91 -12.78 2.70
N LEU A 55 2.44 -12.80 1.47
CA LEU A 55 3.81 -12.43 1.18
C LEU A 55 4.08 -10.95 1.50
N PHE A 56 3.18 -10.04 1.12
CA PHE A 56 3.31 -8.62 1.40
C PHE A 56 3.29 -8.33 2.90
N GLN A 57 2.37 -8.94 3.64
CA GLN A 57 2.33 -8.82 5.10
C GLN A 57 3.62 -9.34 5.74
N ALA A 58 4.14 -10.47 5.27
CA ALA A 58 5.41 -11.02 5.75
C ALA A 58 6.59 -10.07 5.43
N CYS A 59 6.63 -9.50 4.22
CA CYS A 59 7.62 -8.50 3.85
C CYS A 59 7.55 -7.26 4.75
N MET A 60 6.37 -6.72 4.97
CA MET A 60 6.17 -5.51 5.79
C MET A 60 6.56 -5.73 7.26
N ILE A 61 6.14 -6.85 7.87
CA ILE A 61 6.43 -7.09 9.29
C ILE A 61 7.93 -7.33 9.56
N LYS A 62 8.67 -7.83 8.57
CA LYS A 62 10.12 -8.01 8.64
C LYS A 62 10.91 -6.73 8.38
N ARG A 63 10.25 -5.64 8.06
CA ARG A 63 10.87 -4.34 7.77
C ARG A 63 10.80 -3.40 8.97
N PRO A 64 11.87 -2.66 9.31
CA PRO A 64 11.76 -1.49 10.17
C PRO A 64 10.77 -0.50 9.57
N PHE A 65 9.79 -0.08 10.37
CA PHE A 65 8.72 0.86 9.98
C PHE A 65 7.75 0.35 8.89
N SER A 66 7.81 -0.92 8.49
CA SER A 66 6.94 -1.54 7.46
C SER A 66 6.94 -0.83 6.10
N LEU A 67 7.99 -0.07 5.76
CA LEU A 67 8.10 0.74 4.55
C LEU A 67 9.40 0.44 3.78
N PHE A 68 9.41 0.71 2.46
CA PHE A 68 10.53 0.45 1.55
C PHE A 68 11.22 1.72 1.03
N HIS A 69 10.97 2.88 1.64
CA HIS A 69 11.45 4.19 1.18
C HIS A 69 12.94 4.47 1.45
N ARG A 70 13.67 3.54 2.06
CA ARG A 70 15.11 3.66 2.32
C ARG A 70 15.79 2.32 2.58
N LYS A 71 17.08 2.23 2.27
CA LYS A 71 17.95 1.12 2.65
C LYS A 71 18.12 1.13 4.18
N ASN A 72 17.67 0.09 4.88
CA ASN A 72 17.74 0.02 6.34
C ASN A 72 17.89 -1.41 6.88
N LEU A 73 18.43 -2.36 6.10
CA LEU A 73 18.73 -3.72 6.58
C LEU A 73 19.63 -3.71 7.81
N TYR A 74 20.61 -2.80 7.85
CA TYR A 74 21.52 -2.66 9.00
C TYR A 74 20.79 -2.47 10.34
N VAL A 75 19.59 -1.88 10.35
CA VAL A 75 18.78 -1.74 11.56
C VAL A 75 18.37 -3.11 12.11
N ARG A 76 18.11 -4.09 11.22
CA ARG A 76 17.76 -5.46 11.62
C ARG A 76 18.97 -6.26 12.09
N THR A 77 20.09 -6.13 11.38
CA THR A 77 21.28 -6.97 11.53
C THR A 77 22.26 -6.48 12.61
N ALA A 78 22.21 -5.19 12.99
CA ALA A 78 23.10 -4.64 14.00
C ALA A 78 22.97 -5.35 15.36
N GLN A 79 24.12 -5.67 15.95
CA GLN A 79 24.25 -6.27 17.28
C GLN A 79 24.33 -5.16 18.34
N VAL A 80 23.19 -4.57 18.67
CA VAL A 80 23.10 -3.46 19.65
C VAL A 80 21.99 -3.73 20.67
N PRO A 81 22.13 -3.27 21.92
CA PRO A 81 21.01 -3.24 22.86
C PRO A 81 19.84 -2.44 22.28
N ARG A 82 18.63 -2.95 22.39
CA ARG A 82 17.44 -2.31 21.86
C ARG A 82 16.42 -2.09 22.96
N SER A 83 15.98 -0.85 23.10
CA SER A 83 14.82 -0.48 23.94
C SER A 83 13.51 -0.49 23.16
N PHE A 84 13.58 -0.61 21.83
CA PHE A 84 12.42 -0.61 20.94
C PHE A 84 12.69 -1.53 19.73
N GLY A 85 11.65 -1.77 18.97
CA GLY A 85 11.70 -2.62 17.78
C GLY A 85 11.39 -4.08 18.10
N ASN A 86 11.17 -4.84 17.06
CA ASN A 86 10.70 -6.21 17.17
C ASN A 86 11.71 -7.18 16.56
N LYS A 87 12.91 -7.26 17.21
CA LYS A 87 13.99 -8.13 16.75
C LYS A 87 13.53 -9.58 16.56
N LYS A 88 12.73 -10.11 17.49
CA LYS A 88 12.16 -11.45 17.39
C LYS A 88 11.32 -11.62 16.11
N THR A 89 10.49 -10.65 15.78
CA THR A 89 9.69 -10.68 14.55
C THR A 89 10.57 -10.62 13.31
N TRP A 90 11.62 -9.78 13.32
CA TRP A 90 12.53 -9.67 12.17
C TRP A 90 13.37 -10.92 11.97
N ASP A 91 13.74 -11.62 13.03
CA ASP A 91 14.53 -12.87 12.99
C ASP A 91 13.67 -14.10 12.70
N THR A 92 12.35 -14.04 12.92
CA THR A 92 11.44 -15.12 12.56
C THR A 92 11.46 -15.36 11.05
N ALA A 93 11.57 -16.62 10.64
CA ALA A 93 11.64 -17.00 9.23
C ALA A 93 10.41 -16.54 8.43
N PHE A 94 10.61 -16.23 7.15
CA PHE A 94 9.55 -15.76 6.26
C PHE A 94 8.38 -16.74 6.12
N ASP A 95 8.66 -18.04 6.04
CA ASP A 95 7.65 -19.07 5.88
C ASP A 95 6.68 -19.12 7.06
N ILE A 96 7.16 -18.88 8.28
CA ILE A 96 6.33 -18.80 9.50
C ILE A 96 5.37 -17.61 9.40
N HIS A 97 5.87 -16.45 9.03
CA HIS A 97 5.02 -15.27 8.83
C HIS A 97 4.02 -15.49 7.69
N PHE A 98 4.46 -16.02 6.58
CA PHE A 98 3.61 -16.31 5.44
C PHE A 98 2.44 -17.25 5.82
N ARG A 99 2.74 -18.37 6.47
CA ARG A 99 1.71 -19.33 6.94
C ARG A 99 0.72 -18.67 7.90
N LYS A 100 1.22 -17.84 8.83
CA LYS A 100 0.38 -17.07 9.73
C LYS A 100 -0.61 -16.19 8.97
N PHE A 101 -0.13 -15.38 8.04
CA PHE A 101 -1.00 -14.47 7.28
C PHE A 101 -1.95 -15.19 6.32
N VAL A 102 -1.57 -16.33 5.76
CA VAL A 102 -2.51 -17.19 5.01
C VAL A 102 -3.64 -17.67 5.92
N ALA A 103 -3.32 -18.15 7.13
CA ALA A 103 -4.32 -18.61 8.08
C ALA A 103 -5.25 -17.47 8.53
N GLU A 104 -4.69 -16.29 8.85
CA GLU A 104 -5.48 -15.11 9.22
C GLU A 104 -6.43 -14.69 8.08
N ALA A 105 -5.94 -14.62 6.84
CA ALA A 105 -6.77 -14.26 5.69
C ALA A 105 -7.90 -15.26 5.43
N ASN A 106 -7.62 -16.56 5.54
CA ASN A 106 -8.65 -17.59 5.40
C ASN A 106 -9.74 -17.49 6.51
N ASN A 107 -9.35 -17.12 7.72
CA ASN A 107 -10.30 -16.99 8.84
C ASN A 107 -11.23 -15.79 8.71
N ILE A 108 -10.82 -14.73 7.99
CA ILE A 108 -11.64 -13.53 7.76
C ILE A 108 -12.33 -13.52 6.39
N ALA A 109 -12.00 -14.46 5.51
CA ALA A 109 -12.68 -14.61 4.23
C ALA A 109 -14.10 -15.14 4.45
N ILE A 110 -15.09 -14.30 4.19
CA ILE A 110 -16.50 -14.62 4.32
C ILE A 110 -17.20 -14.46 2.97
N ASP A 111 -18.12 -15.33 2.69
CA ASP A 111 -19.05 -15.17 1.58
C ASP A 111 -20.24 -14.31 2.05
N ASN A 112 -20.39 -13.12 1.47
CA ASN A 112 -21.51 -12.23 1.74
C ASN A 112 -22.65 -12.39 0.72
N GLY A 113 -22.60 -13.42 -0.14
CA GLY A 113 -23.57 -13.69 -1.18
C GLY A 113 -23.62 -12.65 -2.31
N ARG A 114 -22.61 -11.75 -2.42
CA ARG A 114 -22.53 -10.71 -3.43
C ARG A 114 -21.29 -10.87 -4.30
N ILE A 115 -21.36 -10.35 -5.51
CA ILE A 115 -20.20 -10.24 -6.39
C ILE A 115 -19.33 -9.09 -5.87
N ASN A 116 -18.13 -9.44 -5.41
CA ASN A 116 -17.12 -8.47 -5.00
C ASN A 116 -16.07 -8.34 -6.10
N LEU A 117 -15.73 -7.10 -6.47
CA LEU A 117 -14.77 -6.80 -7.53
C LEU A 117 -13.68 -5.88 -7.00
N ALA A 118 -12.42 -6.22 -7.32
CA ALA A 118 -11.28 -5.32 -7.15
C ALA A 118 -10.70 -5.00 -8.52
N THR A 119 -10.46 -3.72 -8.78
CA THR A 119 -9.89 -3.24 -10.05
C THR A 119 -8.66 -2.40 -9.79
N HIS A 120 -7.71 -2.42 -10.73
CA HIS A 120 -6.56 -1.52 -10.77
C HIS A 120 -6.75 -0.56 -11.94
N THR A 121 -7.45 0.54 -11.70
CA THR A 121 -7.74 1.57 -12.70
C THR A 121 -7.85 2.94 -12.05
N SER A 122 -7.71 3.99 -12.84
CA SER A 122 -8.00 5.35 -12.37
C SER A 122 -9.48 5.47 -12.01
N VAL A 123 -9.77 6.09 -10.88
CA VAL A 123 -11.14 6.37 -10.45
C VAL A 123 -11.93 7.20 -11.49
N PHE A 124 -11.23 7.96 -12.33
CA PHE A 124 -11.83 8.76 -13.39
C PHE A 124 -12.18 7.93 -14.64
N GLU A 125 -11.59 6.74 -14.79
CA GLU A 125 -11.83 5.81 -15.92
C GLU A 125 -12.89 4.75 -15.61
N ILE A 126 -13.42 4.72 -14.37
CA ILE A 126 -14.51 3.81 -14.02
C ILE A 126 -15.77 4.23 -14.79
N ASP A 127 -16.27 3.32 -15.63
CA ASP A 127 -17.50 3.53 -16.38
C ASP A 127 -18.74 3.36 -15.48
N ASN A 128 -19.80 4.10 -15.81
CA ASN A 128 -21.13 3.99 -15.18
C ASN A 128 -21.11 4.01 -13.65
N PRO A 129 -20.78 5.15 -13.03
CA PRO A 129 -20.50 5.27 -11.59
C PRO A 129 -21.78 5.29 -10.73
N GLN A 130 -22.73 4.40 -10.97
CA GLN A 130 -23.95 4.26 -10.16
C GLN A 130 -23.68 3.41 -8.92
N TYR A 131 -23.43 4.08 -7.81
CA TYR A 131 -23.20 3.46 -6.51
C TYR A 131 -24.12 4.10 -5.46
N ASP A 132 -24.58 3.32 -4.49
CA ASP A 132 -25.32 3.84 -3.34
C ASP A 132 -24.42 4.66 -2.42
N LEU A 133 -23.16 4.23 -2.27
CA LEU A 133 -22.15 4.86 -1.42
C LEU A 133 -20.76 4.73 -2.03
N VAL A 134 -20.00 5.82 -1.99
CA VAL A 134 -18.59 5.85 -2.38
C VAL A 134 -17.74 6.27 -1.18
N TYR A 135 -16.88 5.36 -0.71
CA TYR A 135 -15.89 5.66 0.32
C TYR A 135 -14.58 6.08 -0.33
N ILE A 136 -14.10 7.25 0.04
CA ILE A 136 -12.96 7.92 -0.58
C ILE A 136 -11.84 8.02 0.45
N ASP A 137 -10.72 7.34 0.19
CA ASP A 137 -9.52 7.33 1.03
C ASP A 137 -8.30 7.59 0.14
N THR A 138 -8.07 8.86 -0.16
CA THR A 138 -6.98 9.30 -1.03
C THR A 138 -5.67 9.47 -0.25
N PRO A 139 -4.51 9.49 -0.95
CA PRO A 139 -3.28 9.98 -0.35
C PRO A 139 -3.43 11.40 0.22
N TYR A 140 -2.75 11.69 1.34
CA TYR A 140 -2.81 12.99 1.99
C TYR A 140 -1.63 13.86 1.59
N ILE A 141 -1.91 15.12 1.28
CA ILE A 141 -0.86 16.14 1.17
C ILE A 141 -0.87 16.96 2.46
N SER A 142 0.27 17.04 3.14
CA SER A 142 0.42 17.88 4.33
C SER A 142 0.36 19.36 3.98
N GLN A 143 0.06 20.25 4.94
CA GLN A 143 0.11 21.69 4.74
C GLN A 143 1.49 22.20 4.26
N LYS A 144 2.57 21.48 4.57
CA LYS A 144 3.92 21.75 4.04
C LYS A 144 4.07 21.39 2.56
N GLY A 145 3.02 20.84 1.93
CA GLY A 145 3.02 20.46 0.53
C GLY A 145 3.76 19.13 0.24
N THR A 146 4.02 18.35 1.29
CA THR A 146 4.59 17.01 1.14
C THR A 146 3.45 16.02 0.99
N GLY A 147 3.31 15.45 -0.19
CA GLY A 147 2.39 14.34 -0.46
C GLY A 147 3.01 12.99 -0.08
N VAL A 148 2.15 12.05 0.24
CA VAL A 148 2.52 10.63 0.39
C VAL A 148 2.34 9.99 -0.98
N ASP A 149 3.43 9.49 -1.56
CA ASP A 149 3.36 8.62 -2.73
C ASP A 149 3.48 7.17 -2.25
N TYR A 150 2.39 6.42 -2.32
CA TYR A 150 2.37 5.02 -1.89
C TYR A 150 3.32 4.16 -2.73
N LEU A 151 3.57 4.48 -4.00
CA LEU A 151 4.53 3.78 -4.80
C LEU A 151 5.96 3.96 -4.25
N ASP A 152 6.35 5.15 -3.80
CA ASP A 152 7.65 5.37 -3.15
C ASP A 152 7.82 4.53 -1.86
N PHE A 153 6.73 4.29 -1.14
CA PHE A 153 6.77 3.51 0.11
C PHE A 153 6.68 2.00 -0.09
N TYR A 154 6.01 1.54 -1.13
CA TYR A 154 5.70 0.12 -1.36
C TYR A 154 6.22 -0.41 -2.70
N HIS A 155 7.11 0.33 -3.37
CA HIS A 155 7.66 -0.01 -4.67
C HIS A 155 8.23 -1.44 -4.76
N PHE A 156 8.77 -1.98 -3.66
CA PHE A 156 9.29 -3.34 -3.63
C PHE A 156 8.17 -4.37 -3.80
N LEU A 157 7.03 -4.15 -3.13
CA LEU A 157 5.87 -5.02 -3.25
C LEU A 157 5.25 -4.94 -4.64
N GLU A 158 5.20 -3.75 -5.21
CA GLU A 158 4.77 -3.52 -6.59
C GLU A 158 5.68 -4.27 -7.58
N GLY A 159 6.99 -4.21 -7.37
CA GLY A 159 7.95 -4.96 -8.16
C GLY A 159 7.79 -6.49 -8.06
N VAL A 160 7.45 -7.00 -6.88
CA VAL A 160 7.15 -8.44 -6.69
C VAL A 160 5.96 -8.89 -7.56
N VAL A 161 4.93 -8.06 -7.72
CA VAL A 161 3.79 -8.36 -8.61
C VAL A 161 4.20 -8.28 -10.07
N ASN A 162 4.97 -7.24 -10.45
CA ASN A 162 5.41 -6.97 -11.80
C ASN A 162 6.83 -7.54 -12.08
N TYR A 163 7.11 -8.73 -11.57
CA TYR A 163 8.46 -9.30 -11.49
C TYR A 163 9.21 -9.30 -12.84
N GLU A 164 8.55 -9.64 -13.95
CA GLU A 164 9.17 -9.71 -15.28
C GLU A 164 9.61 -8.32 -15.79
N GLU A 165 8.82 -7.31 -15.49
CA GLU A 165 9.07 -5.95 -15.96
C GLU A 165 9.86 -5.12 -14.96
N TRP A 166 10.08 -5.64 -13.75
CA TRP A 166 10.63 -4.89 -12.62
C TRP A 166 11.96 -4.22 -12.95
N ASN A 167 12.87 -4.92 -13.64
CA ASN A 167 14.16 -4.37 -14.02
C ASN A 167 14.04 -3.10 -14.86
N SER A 168 13.08 -3.04 -15.78
CA SER A 168 12.84 -1.87 -16.64
C SER A 168 12.26 -0.67 -15.88
N LEU A 169 11.58 -0.93 -14.79
CA LEU A 169 10.93 0.06 -13.93
C LEU A 169 11.89 0.70 -12.92
N LEU A 170 13.06 0.12 -12.68
CA LEU A 170 13.96 0.59 -11.63
C LEU A 170 14.58 1.97 -11.93
N ASP A 171 14.61 2.80 -10.89
CA ASP A 171 15.51 3.95 -10.80
C ASP A 171 16.88 3.47 -10.29
N THR A 172 17.81 3.26 -11.23
CA THR A 172 19.15 2.76 -10.92
C THR A 172 20.02 3.76 -10.14
N SER A 173 19.68 5.05 -10.14
CA SER A 173 20.35 6.08 -9.36
C SER A 173 19.97 6.04 -7.88
N SER A 174 18.83 5.47 -7.56
CA SER A 174 18.32 5.33 -6.19
C SER A 174 19.11 4.28 -5.39
N LYS A 175 19.59 4.64 -4.19
CA LYS A 175 20.33 3.74 -3.29
C LYS A 175 19.51 2.52 -2.84
N HIS A 176 18.20 2.60 -2.88
CA HIS A 176 17.29 1.53 -2.48
C HIS A 176 16.54 0.91 -3.66
N LYS A 177 16.99 1.24 -4.90
CA LYS A 177 16.47 0.63 -6.14
C LYS A 177 14.94 0.74 -6.26
N LYS A 178 14.42 1.96 -6.03
CA LYS A 178 12.98 2.20 -6.15
C LYS A 178 12.51 2.11 -7.61
N ILE A 179 11.22 1.91 -7.78
CA ILE A 179 10.56 2.07 -9.07
C ILE A 179 10.50 3.57 -9.42
N LYS A 180 10.70 3.90 -10.68
CA LYS A 180 10.52 5.27 -11.20
C LYS A 180 9.07 5.68 -10.98
N THR A 181 8.88 6.83 -10.34
CA THR A 181 7.55 7.36 -10.05
C THR A 181 7.27 8.58 -10.91
N ASN A 182 6.09 8.63 -11.50
CA ASN A 182 5.54 9.87 -12.02
C ASN A 182 4.63 10.46 -10.95
N LYS A 183 4.81 11.75 -10.62
CA LYS A 183 3.90 12.42 -9.67
C LYS A 183 2.49 12.37 -10.22
N ASN A 184 1.61 11.68 -9.52
CA ASN A 184 0.21 11.65 -9.83
C ASN A 184 -0.48 12.93 -9.29
N GLU A 185 -1.70 13.18 -9.73
CA GLU A 185 -2.47 14.36 -9.35
C GLU A 185 -2.84 14.41 -7.86
N TRP A 186 -2.94 13.24 -7.19
CA TRP A 186 -3.22 13.13 -5.76
C TRP A 186 -2.01 13.50 -4.88
N ALA A 187 -0.80 13.51 -5.44
CA ALA A 187 0.43 13.94 -4.77
C ALA A 187 0.89 15.36 -5.18
N ASP A 188 0.20 16.05 -6.10
CA ASP A 188 0.50 17.42 -6.52
C ASP A 188 -0.46 18.41 -5.86
N LYS A 189 0.05 19.25 -4.95
CA LYS A 189 -0.74 20.29 -4.23
C LYS A 189 -1.48 21.29 -5.15
N ARG A 190 -1.05 21.43 -6.40
CA ARG A 190 -1.70 22.32 -7.38
C ARG A 190 -2.88 21.67 -8.07
N LYS A 191 -2.88 20.33 -8.13
CA LYS A 191 -3.89 19.55 -8.85
C LYS A 191 -4.94 18.92 -7.94
N ILE A 192 -4.57 18.59 -6.71
CA ILE A 192 -5.40 17.79 -5.80
C ILE A 192 -6.80 18.39 -5.54
N LYS A 193 -6.92 19.71 -5.49
CA LYS A 193 -8.23 20.36 -5.32
C LYS A 193 -9.16 20.06 -6.48
N ASN A 194 -8.63 20.17 -7.69
CA ASN A 194 -9.39 19.87 -8.90
C ASN A 194 -9.72 18.37 -9.01
N SER A 195 -8.80 17.51 -8.58
CA SER A 195 -9.03 16.06 -8.54
C SER A 195 -10.17 15.69 -7.57
N PHE A 196 -10.23 16.32 -6.40
CA PHE A 196 -11.36 16.14 -5.47
C PHE A 196 -12.67 16.66 -6.07
N TYR A 197 -12.67 17.85 -6.67
CA TYR A 197 -13.87 18.40 -7.30
C TYR A 197 -14.40 17.46 -8.38
N ASN A 198 -13.54 17.02 -9.29
CA ASN A 198 -13.92 16.09 -10.37
C ASN A 198 -14.42 14.74 -9.83
N LEU A 199 -13.79 14.24 -8.75
CA LEU A 199 -14.21 13.00 -8.09
C LEU A 199 -15.61 13.15 -7.48
N PHE A 200 -15.86 14.24 -6.76
CA PHE A 200 -17.14 14.50 -6.13
C PHE A 200 -18.26 14.70 -7.17
N ASP A 201 -17.99 15.46 -8.22
CA ASP A 201 -18.97 15.67 -9.30
C ASP A 201 -19.28 14.37 -10.04
N LYS A 202 -18.26 13.53 -10.31
CA LYS A 202 -18.46 12.22 -10.96
C LYS A 202 -19.41 11.31 -10.17
N TYR A 203 -19.31 11.33 -8.84
CA TYR A 203 -20.10 10.46 -7.97
C TYR A 203 -21.18 11.19 -7.15
N LYS A 204 -21.59 12.36 -7.59
CA LYS A 204 -22.51 13.23 -6.84
C LYS A 204 -23.87 12.60 -6.53
N GLU A 205 -24.31 11.61 -7.28
CA GLU A 205 -25.57 10.91 -7.01
C GLU A 205 -25.47 9.91 -5.85
N ALA A 206 -24.26 9.48 -5.50
CA ALA A 206 -24.02 8.56 -4.39
C ALA A 206 -23.91 9.30 -3.05
N ILE A 207 -24.05 8.58 -1.94
CA ILE A 207 -23.57 9.06 -0.64
C ILE A 207 -22.06 9.07 -0.67
N LEU A 208 -21.43 10.23 -0.46
CA LEU A 208 -19.97 10.34 -0.41
C LEU A 208 -19.47 10.32 1.03
N VAL A 209 -18.53 9.42 1.31
CA VAL A 209 -17.87 9.31 2.62
C VAL A 209 -16.38 9.51 2.41
N VAL A 210 -15.83 10.62 2.90
CA VAL A 210 -14.42 10.98 2.71
C VAL A 210 -13.67 10.78 4.02
N SER A 211 -12.70 9.86 4.02
CA SER A 211 -11.71 9.73 5.09
C SER A 211 -10.56 10.68 4.81
N TYR A 212 -10.24 11.55 5.76
CA TYR A 212 -9.22 12.59 5.55
C TYR A 212 -8.55 12.99 6.86
N ARG A 213 -7.57 13.87 6.78
CA ARG A 213 -6.90 14.46 7.94
C ARG A 213 -7.21 15.97 8.04
N ASP A 214 -7.27 16.50 9.26
CA ASP A 214 -7.65 17.91 9.51
C ASP A 214 -6.65 18.96 8.99
N ASN A 215 -5.37 18.58 8.84
CA ASN A 215 -4.30 19.47 8.39
C ASN A 215 -3.80 19.10 6.97
N GLY A 216 -4.71 18.64 6.10
CA GLY A 216 -4.42 18.31 4.72
C GLY A 216 -4.56 19.46 3.74
N ILE A 217 -4.18 19.22 2.49
CA ILE A 217 -4.49 20.01 1.30
C ILE A 217 -5.29 19.13 0.34
N PRO A 218 -6.55 19.48 0.02
CA PRO A 218 -7.38 20.62 0.48
C PRO A 218 -7.62 20.58 1.99
N THR A 219 -8.05 21.70 2.58
CA THR A 219 -8.51 21.70 3.97
C THR A 219 -9.87 21.02 4.13
N THR A 220 -10.23 20.64 5.35
CA THR A 220 -11.56 20.09 5.64
C THR A 220 -12.68 21.02 5.20
N GLU A 221 -12.51 22.33 5.44
CA GLU A 221 -13.46 23.39 5.07
C GLU A 221 -13.62 23.49 3.56
N GLU A 222 -12.53 23.40 2.80
CA GLU A 222 -12.56 23.40 1.33
C GLU A 222 -13.29 22.17 0.78
N LEU A 223 -13.06 20.97 1.35
CA LEU A 223 -13.77 19.76 0.96
C LEU A 223 -15.27 19.87 1.25
N VAL A 224 -15.64 20.41 2.42
CA VAL A 224 -17.04 20.65 2.79
C VAL A 224 -17.70 21.66 1.83
N GLN A 225 -17.01 22.74 1.45
CA GLN A 225 -17.52 23.71 0.48
C GLN A 225 -17.75 23.07 -0.90
N MET A 226 -16.83 22.23 -1.38
CA MET A 226 -17.00 21.53 -2.66
C MET A 226 -18.25 20.62 -2.63
N LEU A 227 -18.41 19.85 -1.55
CA LEU A 227 -19.56 18.94 -1.40
C LEU A 227 -20.89 19.69 -1.27
N SER A 228 -20.91 20.77 -0.48
CA SER A 228 -22.09 21.62 -0.33
C SER A 228 -22.47 22.32 -1.64
N GLY A 229 -21.48 22.67 -2.47
CA GLY A 229 -21.70 23.23 -3.81
C GLY A 229 -22.37 22.26 -4.78
N LEU A 230 -22.35 20.96 -4.48
CA LEU A 230 -23.07 19.90 -5.22
C LEU A 230 -24.46 19.60 -4.63
N ASN A 231 -25.02 20.53 -3.83
CA ASN A 231 -26.33 20.41 -3.17
C ASN A 231 -26.43 19.25 -2.17
N LYS A 232 -25.29 18.83 -1.58
CA LYS A 232 -25.26 17.78 -0.57
C LYS A 232 -25.39 18.33 0.84
N THR A 233 -26.08 17.60 1.70
CA THR A 233 -26.06 17.82 3.16
C THR A 233 -24.81 17.18 3.74
N VAL A 234 -23.93 17.99 4.35
CA VAL A 234 -22.61 17.55 4.80
C VAL A 234 -22.52 17.48 6.32
N ALA A 235 -22.10 16.35 6.86
CA ALA A 235 -21.74 16.15 8.26
C ALA A 235 -20.25 15.84 8.41
N VAL A 236 -19.61 16.41 9.44
CA VAL A 236 -18.16 16.22 9.69
C VAL A 236 -17.96 15.64 11.07
N TYR A 237 -17.25 14.52 11.14
CA TYR A 237 -16.86 13.84 12.36
C TYR A 237 -15.34 13.94 12.53
N LYS A 238 -14.85 14.29 13.70
CA LYS A 238 -13.42 14.40 14.00
C LYS A 238 -13.05 13.50 15.17
N ARG A 239 -11.91 12.81 15.05
CA ARG A 239 -11.34 11.98 16.11
C ARG A 239 -9.85 12.29 16.26
N ASP A 240 -9.41 12.44 17.51
CA ASP A 240 -7.98 12.57 17.79
C ASP A 240 -7.24 11.30 17.38
N TYR A 241 -6.17 11.47 16.64
CA TYR A 241 -5.34 10.39 16.14
C TYR A 241 -3.84 10.77 16.17
N GLN A 242 -3.01 9.83 16.54
CA GLN A 242 -1.56 9.98 16.47
C GLN A 242 -0.99 8.92 15.54
N TYR A 243 -0.40 9.35 14.44
CA TYR A 243 0.31 8.45 13.54
C TYR A 243 1.57 7.90 14.21
N VAL A 244 1.84 6.61 14.05
CA VAL A 244 2.91 5.86 14.72
C VAL A 244 4.31 6.49 14.54
N LEU A 245 4.53 7.22 13.44
CA LEU A 245 5.79 7.89 13.12
C LEU A 245 5.74 9.41 13.30
N SER A 246 4.66 9.96 13.86
CA SER A 246 4.49 11.40 14.06
C SER A 246 4.67 11.78 15.52
N THR A 247 5.43 12.84 15.77
CA THR A 247 5.54 13.49 17.08
C THR A 247 4.42 14.48 17.34
N SER A 248 3.61 14.83 16.34
CA SER A 248 2.47 15.74 16.44
C SER A 248 1.15 14.97 16.41
N SER A 249 0.21 15.35 17.26
CA SER A 249 -1.18 14.91 17.16
C SER A 249 -1.83 15.51 15.92
N SER A 250 -2.67 14.72 15.25
CA SER A 250 -3.56 15.19 14.17
C SER A 250 -4.96 14.65 14.45
N LYS A 251 -5.95 15.17 13.76
CA LYS A 251 -7.30 14.59 13.82
C LYS A 251 -7.58 13.86 12.52
N GLU A 252 -8.10 12.67 12.65
CA GLU A 252 -8.79 12.01 11.54
C GLU A 252 -10.15 12.66 11.37
N VAL A 253 -10.53 12.87 10.13
CA VAL A 253 -11.78 13.50 9.74
C VAL A 253 -12.56 12.57 8.84
N LEU A 254 -13.81 12.33 9.18
CA LEU A 254 -14.76 11.63 8.32
C LEU A 254 -15.83 12.63 7.88
N ILE A 255 -15.92 12.88 6.59
CA ILE A 255 -16.92 13.76 5.98
C ILE A 255 -17.97 12.87 5.32
N VAL A 256 -19.22 13.04 5.68
CA VAL A 256 -20.36 12.32 5.10
C VAL A 256 -21.25 13.31 4.38
N ALA A 257 -21.47 13.12 3.10
CA ALA A 257 -22.28 13.98 2.23
C ALA A 257 -23.39 13.17 1.55
N LYS A 258 -24.65 13.56 1.84
CA LYS A 258 -25.86 12.91 1.34
C LYS A 258 -26.60 13.79 0.36
#